data_2bd1f6633a4a2d0ae2f4e7216b900a99
#
_entry.id   2bd1f6633a4a2d0ae2f4e7216b900a99
#
_cell.length_a   1.000
_cell.length_b   1.000
_cell.length_c   1.000
_cell.angle_alpha   90.00
_cell.angle_beta   90.00
_cell.angle_gamma   90.00
#
_symmetry.space_group_name_H-M   'P 1'
#
loop_
_entity.id
_entity.type
_entity.pdbx_description
1 polymer ?
#
loop_
_entity_poly.entity_id
_entity_poly.type
_entity_poly.pdbx_seq_one_letter_code
_entity_poly.pdbx_strand_id
1 'polypeptide(L)'
;MLGLLAPLASQAGTELLCSREREATVAEQARALRFSAALRELMEGGGQDLALIARDGLDLRRWGQRYSHAGLALRDNPAGPWAVRQLYFDCDSGRPRLFDQGLAAFVRGSQRPEQGFMALLLLPPEASAALHALALDNARALGLLHPDYSANAYVFGLRYQNCNQWLAELAAAAWGEAGDRAQAQAWLREQGYAGTVLQLPGRPWLWLAALSPWLHLAEHPDEDLAAARQRISLPQGLMDWLQQRFPSARRVDVCESPDGLIQREGGFAPQAACELQPGDRLLVASDRRG
;
A
#
# COMPACT_ATOMS: atom_id res chain seq x y z
N MET A 1 15.57 -10.04 49.32
CA MET A 1 14.67 -10.52 48.27
C MET A 1 14.43 -9.38 47.33
N LEU A 2 15.25 -9.25 46.28
CA LEU A 2 15.04 -8.29 45.20
C LEU A 2 14.21 -8.98 44.10
N GLY A 3 12.95 -8.54 43.94
CA GLY A 3 12.10 -9.00 42.85
C GLY A 3 12.56 -8.39 41.52
N LEU A 4 12.91 -9.23 40.57
CA LEU A 4 13.12 -8.86 39.19
C LEU A 4 11.79 -8.42 38.57
N LEU A 5 11.65 -7.15 38.35
CA LEU A 5 10.66 -6.59 37.43
C LEU A 5 11.17 -6.81 35.99
N ALA A 6 10.65 -7.84 35.33
CA ALA A 6 10.85 -8.07 33.91
C ALA A 6 10.10 -6.98 33.11
N PRO A 7 10.65 -6.50 32.00
CA PRO A 7 9.97 -5.46 31.21
C PRO A 7 8.84 -6.06 30.38
N LEU A 8 7.59 -5.81 30.78
CA LEU A 8 6.37 -6.19 30.06
C LEU A 8 5.98 -5.22 28.93
N ALA A 9 6.91 -4.34 28.50
CA ALA A 9 6.55 -3.23 27.60
C ALA A 9 6.86 -3.44 26.11
N SER A 10 7.34 -4.64 25.69
CA SER A 10 7.86 -4.76 24.31
C SER A 10 6.98 -5.54 23.32
N GLN A 11 5.86 -6.13 23.73
CA GLN A 11 5.08 -7.01 22.84
C GLN A 11 3.92 -6.36 22.08
N ALA A 12 3.32 -5.28 22.58
CA ALA A 12 2.14 -4.70 21.97
C ALA A 12 2.39 -3.99 20.62
N GLY A 13 3.61 -3.58 20.32
CA GLY A 13 3.96 -2.91 19.05
C GLY A 13 4.37 -3.88 17.93
N THR A 14 4.88 -5.04 18.29
CA THR A 14 5.32 -6.08 17.33
C THR A 14 4.16 -6.86 16.73
N GLU A 15 3.05 -7.00 17.44
CA GLU A 15 1.89 -7.76 16.96
C GLU A 15 1.16 -7.07 15.79
N LEU A 16 1.21 -5.73 15.68
CA LEU A 16 0.51 -5.00 14.63
C LEU A 16 1.14 -5.14 13.23
N LEU A 17 2.46 -5.27 13.13
CA LEU A 17 3.19 -5.40 11.86
C LEU A 17 3.75 -6.81 11.64
N CYS A 18 3.99 -7.56 12.72
CA CYS A 18 4.63 -8.86 12.72
C CYS A 18 3.78 -9.96 13.37
N SER A 19 2.45 -9.84 13.33
CA SER A 19 1.58 -10.95 13.75
C SER A 19 1.79 -12.15 12.84
N ARG A 20 1.97 -13.34 13.42
CA ARG A 20 1.98 -14.59 12.65
C ARG A 20 0.66 -14.68 11.88
N GLU A 21 0.75 -14.84 10.57
CA GLU A 21 -0.43 -15.10 9.76
C GLU A 21 -1.13 -16.36 10.28
N ARG A 22 -2.38 -16.21 10.66
CA ARG A 22 -3.24 -17.36 10.98
C ARG A 22 -3.45 -18.16 9.69
N GLU A 23 -3.43 -19.48 9.82
CA GLU A 23 -3.82 -20.35 8.69
C GLU A 23 -5.21 -19.98 8.19
N ALA A 24 -5.32 -19.71 6.90
CA ALA A 24 -6.59 -19.33 6.30
C ALA A 24 -7.51 -20.55 6.16
N THR A 25 -8.76 -20.39 6.53
CA THR A 25 -9.80 -21.39 6.29
C THR A 25 -10.00 -21.63 4.79
N VAL A 26 -10.58 -22.77 4.42
CA VAL A 26 -10.92 -23.09 3.02
C VAL A 26 -11.83 -22.01 2.43
N ALA A 27 -12.79 -21.50 3.20
CA ALA A 27 -13.69 -20.43 2.75
C ALA A 27 -12.94 -19.11 2.46
N GLU A 28 -11.99 -18.73 3.31
CA GLU A 28 -11.14 -17.53 3.11
C GLU A 28 -10.23 -17.70 1.89
N GLN A 29 -9.68 -18.89 1.67
CA GLN A 29 -8.87 -19.18 0.49
C GLN A 29 -9.70 -19.10 -0.80
N ALA A 30 -10.88 -19.74 -0.81
CA ALA A 30 -11.79 -19.70 -1.96
C ALA A 30 -12.24 -18.26 -2.27
N ARG A 31 -12.49 -17.45 -1.24
CA ARG A 31 -12.83 -16.03 -1.35
C ARG A 31 -11.69 -15.23 -1.98
N ALA A 32 -10.47 -15.38 -1.46
CA ALA A 32 -9.29 -14.70 -2.00
C ALA A 32 -9.03 -15.08 -3.48
N LEU A 33 -9.26 -16.33 -3.85
CA LEU A 33 -9.13 -16.78 -5.24
C LEU A 33 -10.18 -16.13 -6.14
N ARG A 34 -11.46 -16.07 -5.73
CA ARG A 34 -12.51 -15.38 -6.50
C ARG A 34 -12.21 -13.89 -6.65
N PHE A 35 -11.80 -13.23 -5.55
CA PHE A 35 -11.45 -11.82 -5.58
C PHE A 35 -10.27 -11.55 -6.51
N SER A 36 -9.22 -12.36 -6.42
CA SER A 36 -8.04 -12.22 -7.28
C SER A 36 -8.35 -12.48 -8.75
N ALA A 37 -9.27 -13.40 -9.07
CA ALA A 37 -9.73 -13.63 -10.44
C ALA A 37 -10.42 -12.39 -11.01
N ALA A 38 -11.33 -11.77 -10.24
CA ALA A 38 -12.00 -10.54 -10.65
C ALA A 38 -11.02 -9.36 -10.86
N LEU A 39 -10.05 -9.18 -9.95
CA LEU A 39 -9.01 -8.16 -10.13
C LEU A 39 -8.16 -8.41 -11.37
N ARG A 40 -7.81 -9.68 -11.63
CA ARG A 40 -7.06 -10.07 -12.81
C ARG A 40 -7.82 -9.73 -14.10
N GLU A 41 -9.10 -10.07 -14.18
CA GLU A 41 -9.96 -9.74 -15.33
C GLU A 41 -10.01 -8.21 -15.57
N LEU A 42 -10.10 -7.40 -14.51
CA LEU A 42 -10.08 -5.95 -14.62
C LEU A 42 -8.75 -5.42 -15.17
N MET A 43 -7.61 -5.98 -14.72
CA MET A 43 -6.28 -5.61 -15.20
C MET A 43 -6.05 -6.06 -16.65
N GLU A 44 -6.45 -7.27 -17.01
CA GLU A 44 -6.36 -7.79 -18.37
C GLU A 44 -7.23 -6.98 -19.34
N GLY A 45 -8.44 -6.61 -18.91
CA GLY A 45 -9.35 -5.75 -19.68
C GLY A 45 -8.86 -4.32 -19.85
N GLY A 46 -7.92 -3.86 -19.01
CA GLY A 46 -7.28 -2.55 -19.11
C GLY A 46 -6.25 -2.44 -20.23
N GLY A 47 -5.70 -3.56 -20.70
CA GLY A 47 -4.73 -3.60 -21.80
C GLY A 47 -3.31 -3.19 -21.43
N GLN A 48 -3.02 -2.82 -20.18
CA GLN A 48 -1.68 -2.50 -19.68
C GLN A 48 -1.02 -3.75 -19.10
N ASP A 49 0.32 -3.73 -18.98
CA ASP A 49 1.10 -4.82 -18.39
C ASP A 49 1.38 -4.59 -16.89
N LEU A 50 0.93 -3.46 -16.36
CA LEU A 50 1.09 -3.06 -14.97
C LEU A 50 -0.16 -2.39 -14.43
N ALA A 51 -0.50 -2.69 -13.18
CA ALA A 51 -1.45 -1.92 -12.37
C ALA A 51 -0.81 -1.59 -11.01
N LEU A 52 -0.95 -0.35 -10.53
CA LEU A 52 -0.72 -0.07 -9.13
C LEU A 52 -1.92 -0.62 -8.35
N ILE A 53 -1.65 -1.49 -7.40
CA ILE A 53 -2.67 -2.12 -6.57
C ILE A 53 -2.49 -1.74 -5.11
N ALA A 54 -3.58 -1.38 -4.42
CA ALA A 54 -3.56 -1.07 -3.01
C ALA A 54 -4.61 -1.85 -2.23
N ARG A 55 -4.31 -2.12 -0.96
CA ARG A 55 -5.20 -2.83 -0.04
C ARG A 55 -5.36 -2.10 1.28
N ASP A 56 -6.48 -2.35 1.96
CA ASP A 56 -6.65 -2.02 3.35
C ASP A 56 -5.78 -2.97 4.19
N GLY A 57 -4.78 -2.42 4.83
CA GLY A 57 -3.95 -3.13 5.80
C GLY A 57 -4.27 -2.58 7.20
N LEU A 58 -3.51 -1.59 7.67
CA LEU A 58 -3.82 -0.90 8.92
C LEU A 58 -5.09 -0.06 8.80
N ASP A 59 -5.93 -0.05 9.85
CA ASP A 59 -7.13 0.80 9.87
C ASP A 59 -6.76 2.28 10.08
N LEU A 60 -6.66 2.99 8.98
CA LEU A 60 -6.37 4.41 8.93
C LEU A 60 -7.60 5.27 8.62
N ARG A 61 -8.82 4.71 8.64
CA ARG A 61 -10.06 5.41 8.24
C ARG A 61 -10.36 6.63 9.11
N ARG A 62 -10.00 6.61 10.39
CA ARG A 62 -10.13 7.78 11.27
C ARG A 62 -9.28 8.98 10.81
N TRP A 63 -8.26 8.75 9.98
CA TRP A 63 -7.43 9.78 9.35
C TRP A 63 -7.77 10.00 7.87
N GLY A 64 -8.94 9.55 7.44
CA GLY A 64 -9.39 9.73 6.06
C GLY A 64 -8.66 8.85 5.04
N GLN A 65 -8.02 7.76 5.48
CA GLN A 65 -7.29 6.85 4.60
C GLN A 65 -7.90 5.46 4.66
N ARG A 66 -8.21 4.88 3.52
CA ARG A 66 -8.70 3.51 3.44
C ARG A 66 -7.56 2.52 3.25
N TYR A 67 -6.65 2.83 2.33
CA TYR A 67 -5.56 1.96 1.94
C TYR A 67 -4.28 2.34 2.69
N SER A 68 -3.56 1.34 3.19
CA SER A 68 -2.30 1.56 3.92
C SER A 68 -1.10 0.91 3.22
N HIS A 69 -1.34 -0.03 2.32
CA HIS A 69 -0.29 -0.77 1.63
C HIS A 69 -0.56 -0.86 0.13
N ALA A 70 0.49 -0.70 -0.69
CA ALA A 70 0.40 -0.84 -2.13
C ALA A 70 1.60 -1.59 -2.72
N GLY A 71 1.43 -2.05 -3.95
CA GLY A 71 2.42 -2.71 -4.78
C GLY A 71 2.12 -2.53 -6.26
N LEU A 72 2.92 -3.16 -7.11
CA LEU A 72 2.74 -3.20 -8.55
C LEU A 72 2.37 -4.63 -8.97
N ALA A 73 1.15 -4.82 -9.45
CA ALA A 73 0.75 -6.04 -10.12
C ALA A 73 1.33 -6.02 -11.55
N LEU A 74 2.18 -7.00 -11.87
CA LEU A 74 2.93 -7.06 -13.12
C LEU A 74 2.49 -8.29 -13.91
N ARG A 75 2.08 -8.10 -15.19
CA ARG A 75 1.64 -9.19 -16.06
C ARG A 75 2.72 -10.27 -16.22
N ASP A 76 3.96 -9.84 -16.44
CA ASP A 76 5.10 -10.71 -16.72
C ASP A 76 6.00 -10.93 -15.50
N ASN A 77 5.44 -10.86 -14.28
CA ASN A 77 6.20 -11.08 -13.07
C ASN A 77 6.79 -12.51 -13.07
N PRO A 78 8.10 -12.68 -12.80
CA PRO A 78 8.73 -14.02 -12.77
C PRO A 78 8.10 -15.00 -11.76
N ALA A 79 7.47 -14.50 -10.68
CA ALA A 79 6.77 -15.33 -9.69
C ALA A 79 5.40 -15.82 -10.17
N GLY A 80 4.90 -15.31 -11.29
CA GLY A 80 3.64 -15.66 -11.91
C GLY A 80 2.86 -14.46 -12.42
N PRO A 81 1.94 -14.66 -13.39
CA PRO A 81 1.18 -13.58 -13.99
C PRO A 81 0.41 -12.77 -12.94
N TRP A 82 0.57 -11.45 -13.02
CA TRP A 82 -0.06 -10.49 -12.10
C TRP A 82 0.36 -10.65 -10.64
N ALA A 83 1.48 -11.32 -10.34
CA ALA A 83 2.05 -11.26 -9.01
C ALA A 83 2.41 -9.82 -8.66
N VAL A 84 2.23 -9.47 -7.39
CA VAL A 84 2.41 -8.12 -6.88
C VAL A 84 3.82 -7.95 -6.34
N ARG A 85 4.60 -7.07 -6.97
CA ARG A 85 5.90 -6.63 -6.48
C ARG A 85 5.70 -5.51 -5.48
N GLN A 86 6.25 -5.68 -4.29
CA GLN A 86 6.05 -4.77 -3.17
C GLN A 86 7.27 -4.73 -2.25
N LEU A 87 7.47 -3.61 -1.56
CA LEU A 87 8.33 -3.56 -0.39
C LEU A 87 7.56 -4.09 0.80
N TYR A 88 8.12 -5.07 1.48
CA TYR A 88 7.56 -5.67 2.69
C TYR A 88 8.59 -5.65 3.80
N PHE A 89 8.16 -5.42 5.04
CA PHE A 89 9.02 -5.58 6.20
C PHE A 89 9.03 -7.04 6.62
N ASP A 90 10.16 -7.70 6.45
CA ASP A 90 10.38 -9.08 6.84
C ASP A 90 10.65 -9.15 8.34
N CYS A 91 9.69 -9.65 9.09
CA CYS A 91 9.77 -9.74 10.56
C CYS A 91 10.83 -10.70 11.07
N ASP A 92 11.15 -11.74 10.32
CA ASP A 92 12.15 -12.73 10.71
C ASP A 92 13.57 -12.14 10.62
N SER A 93 13.86 -11.38 9.56
CA SER A 93 15.15 -10.72 9.39
C SER A 93 15.22 -9.32 10.00
N GLY A 94 14.09 -8.72 10.39
CA GLY A 94 13.99 -7.34 10.87
C GLY A 94 14.35 -6.29 9.82
N ARG A 95 14.17 -6.59 8.51
CA ARG A 95 14.58 -5.73 7.40
C ARG A 95 13.52 -5.63 6.32
N PRO A 96 13.45 -4.50 5.61
CA PRO A 96 12.62 -4.39 4.42
C PRO A 96 13.22 -5.24 3.29
N ARG A 97 12.35 -5.86 2.50
CA ARG A 97 12.69 -6.66 1.31
C ARG A 97 11.70 -6.39 0.20
N LEU A 98 12.11 -6.62 -1.03
CA LEU A 98 11.18 -6.73 -2.15
C LEU A 98 10.66 -8.17 -2.24
N PHE A 99 9.34 -8.27 -2.35
CA PHE A 99 8.64 -9.53 -2.53
C PHE A 99 7.79 -9.50 -3.79
N ASP A 100 7.79 -10.62 -4.50
CA ASP A 100 6.81 -10.92 -5.53
C ASP A 100 5.79 -11.89 -4.93
N GLN A 101 4.60 -11.42 -4.66
CA GLN A 101 3.54 -12.17 -3.99
C GLN A 101 2.40 -12.46 -4.97
N GLY A 102 1.92 -13.70 -5.02
CA GLY A 102 0.75 -14.05 -5.81
C GLY A 102 -0.48 -13.21 -5.43
N LEU A 103 -1.29 -12.83 -6.41
CA LEU A 103 -2.40 -11.88 -6.24
C LEU A 103 -3.39 -12.32 -5.13
N ALA A 104 -3.73 -13.61 -5.04
CA ALA A 104 -4.62 -14.11 -4.00
C ALA A 104 -4.02 -13.97 -2.58
N ALA A 105 -2.70 -14.13 -2.44
CA ALA A 105 -2.01 -13.91 -1.17
C ALA A 105 -1.94 -12.43 -0.82
N PHE A 106 -1.77 -11.54 -1.80
CA PHE A 106 -1.85 -10.09 -1.59
C PHE A 106 -3.24 -9.67 -1.11
N VAL A 107 -4.31 -10.18 -1.71
CA VAL A 107 -5.70 -9.93 -1.29
C VAL A 107 -5.94 -10.35 0.16
N ARG A 108 -5.41 -11.50 0.57
CA ARG A 108 -5.53 -12.00 1.95
C ARG A 108 -4.86 -11.12 3.01
N GLY A 109 -3.91 -10.30 2.63
CA GLY A 109 -3.24 -9.37 3.55
C GLY A 109 -4.11 -8.20 4.03
N SER A 110 -5.40 -8.15 3.67
CA SER A 110 -6.37 -7.22 4.25
C SER A 110 -6.68 -7.57 5.71
N GLN A 111 -6.76 -6.56 6.58
CA GLN A 111 -7.13 -6.77 7.99
C GLN A 111 -8.58 -7.24 8.17
N ARG A 112 -9.43 -7.02 7.16
CA ARG A 112 -10.83 -7.43 7.17
C ARG A 112 -11.11 -8.30 5.96
N PRO A 113 -10.79 -9.58 6.04
CA PRO A 113 -11.03 -10.49 4.93
C PRO A 113 -12.51 -10.58 4.52
N GLU A 114 -13.43 -10.16 5.41
CA GLU A 114 -14.89 -10.19 5.17
C GLU A 114 -15.39 -9.01 4.34
N GLN A 115 -14.63 -7.91 4.26
CA GLN A 115 -14.98 -6.70 3.53
C GLN A 115 -13.77 -6.13 2.78
N GLY A 116 -12.84 -6.99 2.36
CA GLY A 116 -11.60 -6.58 1.73
C GLY A 116 -11.82 -5.50 0.67
N PHE A 117 -11.08 -4.39 0.79
CA PHE A 117 -11.09 -3.32 -0.20
C PHE A 117 -9.77 -3.33 -0.94
N MET A 118 -9.86 -3.31 -2.26
CA MET A 118 -8.71 -3.17 -3.16
C MET A 118 -8.94 -1.98 -4.08
N ALA A 119 -7.87 -1.23 -4.35
CA ALA A 119 -7.87 -0.23 -5.40
C ALA A 119 -6.88 -0.61 -6.49
N LEU A 120 -7.26 -0.41 -7.73
CA LEU A 120 -6.42 -0.49 -8.91
C LEU A 120 -6.29 0.90 -9.52
N LEU A 121 -5.08 1.28 -9.90
CA LEU A 121 -4.82 2.41 -10.77
C LEU A 121 -4.16 1.91 -12.05
N LEU A 122 -4.86 2.05 -13.15
CA LEU A 122 -4.42 1.70 -14.50
C LEU A 122 -3.88 2.98 -15.15
N LEU A 123 -2.58 3.03 -15.37
CA LEU A 123 -1.90 4.16 -15.99
C LEU A 123 -2.06 4.13 -17.52
N PRO A 124 -1.91 5.26 -18.23
CA PRO A 124 -1.84 5.24 -19.68
C PRO A 124 -0.67 4.35 -20.17
N PRO A 125 -0.78 3.77 -21.39
CA PRO A 125 0.14 2.74 -21.86
C PRO A 125 1.62 3.10 -21.77
N GLU A 126 1.99 4.32 -22.18
CA GLU A 126 3.39 4.77 -22.16
C GLU A 126 3.95 4.88 -20.73
N ALA A 127 3.17 5.48 -19.80
CA ALA A 127 3.56 5.58 -18.40
C ALA A 127 3.62 4.20 -17.74
N SER A 128 2.68 3.33 -18.06
CA SER A 128 2.64 1.95 -17.61
C SER A 128 3.89 1.18 -18.08
N ALA A 129 4.25 1.26 -19.36
CA ALA A 129 5.40 0.55 -19.93
C ALA A 129 6.73 0.97 -19.29
N ALA A 130 6.95 2.27 -19.08
CA ALA A 130 8.17 2.76 -18.44
C ALA A 130 8.31 2.25 -17.00
N LEU A 131 7.24 2.33 -16.21
CA LEU A 131 7.24 1.85 -14.83
C LEU A 131 7.35 0.32 -14.75
N HIS A 132 6.70 -0.41 -15.68
CA HIS A 132 6.77 -1.86 -15.79
C HIS A 132 8.21 -2.34 -16.06
N ALA A 133 8.87 -1.76 -17.06
CA ALA A 133 10.25 -2.09 -17.40
C ALA A 133 11.19 -1.87 -16.20
N LEU A 134 11.04 -0.73 -15.50
CA LEU A 134 11.85 -0.44 -14.31
C LEU A 134 11.53 -1.39 -13.15
N ALA A 135 10.26 -1.69 -12.93
CA ALA A 135 9.83 -2.57 -11.85
C ALA A 135 10.38 -3.99 -12.01
N LEU A 136 10.60 -4.47 -13.25
CA LEU A 136 11.20 -5.78 -13.55
C LEU A 136 12.72 -5.76 -13.55
N ASP A 137 13.36 -4.58 -13.63
CA ASP A 137 14.82 -4.44 -13.46
C ASP A 137 15.18 -4.55 -11.97
N ASN A 138 15.57 -5.75 -11.54
CA ASN A 138 15.90 -6.01 -10.15
C ASN A 138 17.05 -5.14 -9.63
N ALA A 139 18.04 -4.81 -10.48
CA ALA A 139 19.18 -3.98 -10.04
C ALA A 139 18.71 -2.56 -9.70
N ARG A 140 17.90 -1.97 -10.56
CA ARG A 140 17.34 -0.63 -10.34
C ARG A 140 16.30 -0.61 -9.21
N ALA A 141 15.39 -1.58 -9.18
CA ALA A 141 14.36 -1.67 -8.15
C ALA A 141 14.95 -1.86 -6.74
N LEU A 142 15.98 -2.72 -6.61
CA LEU A 142 16.72 -2.92 -5.35
C LEU A 142 17.64 -1.74 -5.01
N GLY A 143 18.18 -1.03 -6.01
CA GLY A 143 18.99 0.16 -5.80
C GLY A 143 18.25 1.30 -5.09
N LEU A 144 16.91 1.31 -5.16
CA LEU A 144 16.05 2.25 -4.46
C LEU A 144 15.58 1.75 -3.08
N LEU A 145 15.91 0.52 -2.69
CA LEU A 145 15.53 -0.04 -1.39
C LEU A 145 16.44 0.49 -0.28
N HIS A 146 15.84 0.99 0.80
CA HIS A 146 16.58 1.40 2.00
C HIS A 146 16.55 0.29 3.07
N PRO A 147 17.66 0.04 3.79
CA PRO A 147 17.72 -1.00 4.82
C PRO A 147 16.91 -0.67 6.08
N ASP A 148 16.68 0.61 6.36
CA ASP A 148 15.97 1.05 7.55
C ASP A 148 14.52 1.38 7.22
N TYR A 149 13.60 0.66 7.83
CA TYR A 149 12.16 0.81 7.63
C TYR A 149 11.54 1.70 8.70
N SER A 150 10.58 2.54 8.27
CA SER A 150 9.65 3.19 9.18
C SER A 150 8.27 3.29 8.53
N ALA A 151 7.24 2.74 9.16
CA ALA A 151 5.87 2.78 8.60
C ALA A 151 5.36 4.21 8.41
N ASN A 152 5.85 5.16 9.21
CA ASN A 152 5.57 6.58 9.10
C ASN A 152 6.76 7.39 8.53
N ALA A 153 7.64 6.79 7.73
CA ALA A 153 8.75 7.51 7.12
C ALA A 153 8.29 8.84 6.51
N TYR A 154 9.01 9.92 6.81
CA TYR A 154 8.74 11.23 6.24
C TYR A 154 8.80 11.15 4.72
N VAL A 155 7.80 11.70 4.04
CA VAL A 155 7.62 11.55 2.58
C VAL A 155 8.86 11.89 1.76
N PHE A 156 9.71 12.79 2.26
CA PHE A 156 10.97 13.21 1.63
C PHE A 156 12.21 12.82 2.44
N GLY A 157 12.07 11.93 3.41
CA GLY A 157 13.16 11.40 4.21
C GLY A 157 14.04 10.44 3.44
N LEU A 158 15.34 10.42 3.78
CA LEU A 158 16.31 9.51 3.17
C LEU A 158 16.80 8.43 4.13
N ARG A 159 16.62 8.65 5.45
CA ARG A 159 17.09 7.76 6.51
C ARG A 159 16.18 6.53 6.68
N TYR A 160 14.90 6.70 6.41
CA TYR A 160 13.91 5.63 6.50
C TYR A 160 13.13 5.52 5.19
N GLN A 161 12.44 4.39 5.02
CA GLN A 161 11.56 4.17 3.87
C GLN A 161 10.35 3.34 4.30
N ASN A 162 9.16 3.65 3.78
CA ASN A 162 8.00 2.75 3.84
C ASN A 162 7.68 2.15 2.46
N CYS A 163 6.76 1.20 2.43
CA CYS A 163 6.38 0.50 1.19
C CYS A 163 5.88 1.45 0.09
N ASN A 164 5.08 2.45 0.45
CA ASN A 164 4.49 3.37 -0.53
C ASN A 164 5.50 4.43 -0.99
N GLN A 165 6.47 4.78 -0.15
CA GLN A 165 7.56 5.69 -0.53
C GLN A 165 8.47 5.04 -1.57
N TRP A 166 8.80 3.75 -1.40
CA TRP A 166 9.53 3.00 -2.43
C TRP A 166 8.81 3.02 -3.78
N LEU A 167 7.47 2.87 -3.81
CA LEU A 167 6.69 2.97 -5.05
C LEU A 167 6.78 4.35 -5.69
N ALA A 168 6.71 5.43 -4.90
CA ALA A 168 6.86 6.79 -5.40
C ALA A 168 8.27 7.03 -5.96
N GLU A 169 9.31 6.53 -5.28
CA GLU A 169 10.70 6.63 -5.72
C GLU A 169 10.94 5.79 -6.99
N LEU A 170 10.31 4.62 -7.11
CA LEU A 170 10.35 3.81 -8.33
C LEU A 170 9.70 4.55 -9.52
N ALA A 171 8.57 5.23 -9.28
CA ALA A 171 7.92 6.08 -10.28
C ALA A 171 8.81 7.24 -10.72
N ALA A 172 9.53 7.87 -9.79
CA ALA A 172 10.50 8.92 -10.10
C ALA A 172 11.68 8.39 -10.93
N ALA A 173 12.15 7.18 -10.65
CA ALA A 173 13.20 6.54 -11.45
C ALA A 173 12.72 6.15 -12.85
N ALA A 174 11.41 5.81 -13.01
CA ALA A 174 10.85 5.46 -14.30
C ALA A 174 10.63 6.67 -15.22
N TRP A 175 10.19 7.80 -14.67
CA TRP A 175 9.78 8.97 -15.46
C TRP A 175 10.69 10.19 -15.30
N GLY A 176 11.55 10.20 -14.30
CA GLY A 176 12.51 11.28 -14.01
C GLY A 176 13.97 10.81 -14.11
N GLU A 177 14.20 9.57 -14.55
CA GLU A 177 15.54 8.99 -14.72
C GLU A 177 16.41 9.03 -13.44
N ALA A 178 15.76 9.11 -12.26
CA ALA A 178 16.47 9.15 -11.00
C ALA A 178 17.29 7.87 -10.76
N GLY A 179 18.59 8.04 -10.51
CA GLY A 179 19.51 6.92 -10.28
C GLY A 179 19.59 6.49 -8.82
N ASP A 180 19.13 7.33 -7.88
CA ASP A 180 19.12 7.07 -6.46
C ASP A 180 17.92 7.71 -5.76
N ARG A 181 17.75 7.44 -4.46
CA ARG A 181 16.65 7.96 -3.66
C ARG A 181 16.69 9.50 -3.51
N ALA A 182 17.86 10.11 -3.43
CA ALA A 182 17.97 11.57 -3.27
C ALA A 182 17.47 12.29 -4.53
N GLN A 183 17.86 11.80 -5.71
CA GLN A 183 17.37 12.30 -7.00
C GLN A 183 15.87 12.02 -7.16
N ALA A 184 15.40 10.84 -6.77
CA ALA A 184 13.97 10.50 -6.79
C ALA A 184 13.14 11.44 -5.91
N GLN A 185 13.61 11.75 -4.70
CA GLN A 185 12.95 12.67 -3.78
C GLN A 185 12.95 14.12 -4.29
N ALA A 186 14.04 14.56 -4.92
CA ALA A 186 14.11 15.88 -5.56
C ALA A 186 13.09 15.99 -6.68
N TRP A 187 13.08 15.02 -7.60
CA TRP A 187 12.14 14.98 -8.72
C TRP A 187 10.68 14.94 -8.25
N LEU A 188 10.35 14.12 -7.24
CA LEU A 188 8.99 14.04 -6.69
C LEU A 188 8.51 15.40 -6.16
N ARG A 189 9.37 16.16 -5.47
CA ARG A 189 9.05 17.53 -5.02
C ARG A 189 8.77 18.46 -6.20
N GLU A 190 9.64 18.45 -7.21
CA GLU A 190 9.48 19.26 -8.43
C GLU A 190 8.19 18.94 -9.18
N GLN A 191 7.76 17.66 -9.15
CA GLN A 191 6.51 17.22 -9.77
C GLN A 191 5.28 17.38 -8.86
N GLY A 192 5.41 18.07 -7.72
CA GLY A 192 4.29 18.41 -6.84
C GLY A 192 3.78 17.22 -5.98
N TYR A 193 4.54 16.12 -5.88
CA TYR A 193 4.19 15.08 -4.93
C TYR A 193 4.38 15.60 -3.50
N ALA A 194 3.33 15.57 -2.70
CA ALA A 194 3.35 16.07 -1.33
C ALA A 194 3.15 14.99 -0.26
N GLY A 195 2.89 13.74 -0.69
CA GLY A 195 2.47 12.68 0.21
C GLY A 195 1.09 12.93 0.83
N THR A 196 0.81 12.23 1.91
CA THR A 196 -0.44 12.35 2.67
C THR A 196 -0.16 12.96 4.03
N VAL A 197 -0.93 13.97 4.40
CA VAL A 197 -0.86 14.59 5.74
C VAL A 197 -1.82 13.87 6.67
N LEU A 198 -1.29 13.23 7.70
CA LEU A 198 -2.07 12.67 8.80
C LEU A 198 -2.10 13.67 9.95
N GLN A 199 -3.29 14.17 10.29
CA GLN A 199 -3.52 15.00 11.46
C GLN A 199 -3.78 14.11 12.67
N LEU A 200 -2.89 14.11 13.64
CA LEU A 200 -3.05 13.37 14.89
C LEU A 200 -3.89 14.18 15.88
N PRO A 201 -4.60 13.53 16.83
CA PRO A 201 -5.42 14.22 17.82
C PRO A 201 -4.64 15.17 18.75
N GLY A 202 -3.31 15.04 18.79
CA GLY A 202 -2.43 15.91 19.57
C GLY A 202 -1.03 15.33 19.74
N ARG A 203 -0.11 16.13 20.26
CA ARG A 203 1.29 15.75 20.46
C ARG A 203 1.55 14.49 21.30
N PRO A 204 0.73 14.15 22.31
CA PRO A 204 0.93 12.88 23.04
C PRO A 204 0.90 11.64 22.13
N TRP A 205 0.17 11.67 21.03
CA TRP A 205 0.15 10.59 20.04
C TRP A 205 1.49 10.39 19.31
N LEU A 206 2.25 11.47 19.13
CA LEU A 206 3.63 11.38 18.57
C LEU A 206 4.55 10.64 19.55
N TRP A 207 4.41 10.89 20.86
CA TRP A 207 5.22 10.22 21.87
C TRP A 207 4.89 8.73 21.96
N LEU A 208 3.61 8.38 21.86
CA LEU A 208 3.20 6.98 21.78
C LEU A 208 3.75 6.30 20.52
N ALA A 209 3.76 7.00 19.40
CA ALA A 209 4.36 6.51 18.17
C ALA A 209 5.87 6.26 18.34
N ALA A 210 6.59 7.14 19.03
CA ALA A 210 8.02 7.00 19.29
C ALA A 210 8.39 5.79 20.18
N LEU A 211 7.41 5.19 20.88
CA LEU A 211 7.61 3.95 21.63
C LEU A 211 7.55 2.69 20.73
N SER A 212 7.09 2.84 19.49
CA SER A 212 7.04 1.74 18.52
C SER A 212 8.40 1.61 17.82
N PRO A 213 8.98 0.41 17.70
CA PRO A 213 10.20 0.22 16.94
C PRO A 213 10.04 0.43 15.43
N TRP A 214 8.80 0.59 14.96
CA TRP A 214 8.42 0.74 13.55
C TRP A 214 8.05 2.17 13.15
N LEU A 215 8.07 3.11 14.09
CA LEU A 215 7.68 4.50 13.87
C LEU A 215 8.81 5.43 14.31
N HIS A 216 9.28 6.28 13.40
CA HIS A 216 10.39 7.16 13.65
C HIS A 216 10.02 8.61 13.32
N LEU A 217 10.39 9.55 14.17
CA LEU A 217 10.03 10.96 14.02
C LEU A 217 11.20 11.83 13.54
N ALA A 218 12.42 11.29 13.52
CA ALA A 218 13.66 12.06 13.38
C ALA A 218 13.79 12.87 12.08
N GLU A 219 13.06 12.50 11.01
CA GLU A 219 13.12 13.24 9.73
C GLU A 219 11.90 14.12 9.49
N HIS A 220 10.87 14.02 10.34
CA HIS A 220 9.71 14.89 10.20
C HIS A 220 10.06 16.33 10.57
N PRO A 221 9.61 17.35 9.79
CA PRO A 221 9.83 18.74 10.09
C PRO A 221 9.29 19.12 11.48
N ASP A 222 10.04 19.92 12.23
CA ASP A 222 9.66 20.36 13.57
C ASP A 222 8.30 21.08 13.59
N GLU A 223 7.98 21.83 12.54
CA GLU A 223 6.71 22.50 12.35
C GLU A 223 5.53 21.53 12.21
N ASP A 224 5.73 20.39 11.51
CA ASP A 224 4.73 19.34 11.39
C ASP A 224 4.54 18.62 12.74
N LEU A 225 5.63 18.29 13.44
CA LEU A 225 5.57 17.69 14.78
C LEU A 225 4.92 18.61 15.79
N ALA A 226 5.23 19.91 15.77
CA ALA A 226 4.60 20.91 16.64
C ALA A 226 3.09 21.00 16.40
N ALA A 227 2.66 20.85 15.17
CA ALA A 227 1.24 20.82 14.77
C ALA A 227 0.59 19.42 14.90
N ALA A 228 1.28 18.43 15.49
CA ALA A 228 0.84 17.03 15.57
C ALA A 228 0.47 16.44 14.20
N ARG A 229 1.24 16.75 13.18
CA ARG A 229 1.07 16.23 11.81
C ARG A 229 2.21 15.28 11.46
N GLN A 230 1.89 14.32 10.60
CA GLN A 230 2.87 13.49 9.92
C GLN A 230 2.59 13.51 8.42
N ARG A 231 3.62 13.73 7.63
CA ARG A 231 3.54 13.73 6.17
C ARG A 231 4.26 12.50 5.65
N ILE A 232 3.50 11.54 5.16
CA ILE A 232 3.97 10.20 4.79
C ILE A 232 3.46 9.80 3.40
N SER A 233 4.10 8.83 2.77
CA SER A 233 3.58 8.23 1.55
C SER A 233 2.53 7.17 1.89
N LEU A 234 1.29 7.39 1.42
CA LEU A 234 0.18 6.43 1.50
C LEU A 234 -0.41 6.18 0.11
N PRO A 235 -1.07 5.04 -0.10
CA PRO A 235 -1.59 4.67 -1.42
C PRO A 235 -2.53 5.71 -2.01
N GLN A 236 -3.43 6.27 -1.20
CA GLN A 236 -4.39 7.28 -1.67
C GLN A 236 -3.66 8.52 -2.24
N GLY A 237 -2.75 9.11 -1.45
CA GLY A 237 -2.00 10.29 -1.90
C GLY A 237 -1.14 10.02 -3.14
N LEU A 238 -0.58 8.81 -3.25
CA LEU A 238 0.17 8.40 -4.44
C LEU A 238 -0.74 8.26 -5.67
N MET A 239 -1.90 7.61 -5.52
CA MET A 239 -2.88 7.46 -6.61
C MET A 239 -3.44 8.80 -7.06
N ASP A 240 -3.78 9.69 -6.12
CA ASP A 240 -4.31 11.02 -6.41
C ASP A 240 -3.29 11.88 -7.19
N TRP A 241 -2.03 11.84 -6.78
CA TRP A 241 -0.94 12.52 -7.50
C TRP A 241 -0.73 11.91 -8.90
N LEU A 242 -0.78 10.58 -9.04
CA LEU A 242 -0.66 9.92 -10.34
C LEU A 242 -1.82 10.26 -11.28
N GLN A 243 -3.05 10.38 -10.76
CA GLN A 243 -4.21 10.82 -11.56
C GLN A 243 -4.12 12.29 -11.98
N GLN A 244 -3.52 13.16 -11.15
CA GLN A 244 -3.25 14.55 -11.53
C GLN A 244 -2.20 14.63 -12.64
N ARG A 245 -1.15 13.81 -12.55
CA ARG A 245 -0.10 13.74 -13.56
C ARG A 245 -0.56 13.07 -14.86
N PHE A 246 -1.39 12.07 -14.75
CA PHE A 246 -1.96 11.30 -15.86
C PHE A 246 -3.48 11.32 -15.79
N PRO A 247 -4.14 12.38 -16.31
CA PRO A 247 -5.60 12.52 -16.22
C PRO A 247 -6.40 11.39 -16.87
N SER A 248 -5.79 10.63 -17.79
CA SER A 248 -6.38 9.44 -18.41
C SER A 248 -6.17 8.16 -17.58
N ALA A 249 -5.46 8.23 -16.45
CA ALA A 249 -5.34 7.09 -15.55
C ALA A 249 -6.70 6.74 -14.94
N ARG A 250 -7.06 5.45 -15.02
CA ARG A 250 -8.35 4.96 -14.54
C ARG A 250 -8.18 4.32 -13.16
N ARG A 251 -8.90 4.83 -12.18
CA ARG A 251 -8.99 4.22 -10.86
C ARG A 251 -10.24 3.38 -10.73
N VAL A 252 -10.07 2.15 -10.26
CA VAL A 252 -11.13 1.19 -9.99
C VAL A 252 -10.92 0.61 -8.62
N ASP A 253 -11.90 0.78 -7.75
CA ASP A 253 -11.89 0.11 -6.45
C ASP A 253 -12.85 -1.08 -6.47
N VAL A 254 -12.47 -2.16 -5.80
CA VAL A 254 -13.30 -3.36 -5.62
C VAL A 254 -13.41 -3.68 -4.14
N CYS A 255 -14.60 -4.03 -3.69
CA CYS A 255 -14.79 -4.53 -2.34
C CYS A 255 -15.67 -5.77 -2.31
N GLU A 256 -15.57 -6.56 -1.24
CA GLU A 256 -16.41 -7.73 -1.02
C GLU A 256 -17.57 -7.41 -0.08
N SER A 257 -18.78 -7.67 -0.55
CA SER A 257 -20.03 -7.56 0.20
C SER A 257 -20.70 -8.94 0.34
N PRO A 258 -21.73 -9.06 1.19
CA PRO A 258 -22.53 -10.27 1.26
C PRO A 258 -23.19 -10.67 -0.08
N ASP A 259 -23.41 -9.69 -0.97
CA ASP A 259 -24.03 -9.91 -2.27
C ASP A 259 -23.03 -10.27 -3.37
N GLY A 260 -21.73 -10.09 -3.13
CA GLY A 260 -20.65 -10.38 -4.07
C GLY A 260 -19.61 -9.27 -4.15
N LEU A 261 -18.84 -9.27 -5.22
CA LEU A 261 -17.79 -8.27 -5.45
C LEU A 261 -18.36 -7.03 -6.15
N ILE A 262 -18.20 -5.87 -5.54
CA ILE A 262 -18.68 -4.58 -6.06
C ILE A 262 -17.48 -3.80 -6.60
N GLN A 263 -17.58 -3.42 -7.87
CA GLN A 263 -16.64 -2.52 -8.54
C GLN A 263 -17.20 -1.09 -8.53
N ARG A 264 -16.36 -0.11 -8.19
CA ARG A 264 -16.66 1.32 -8.27
C ARG A 264 -15.57 2.06 -9.02
N GLU A 265 -15.96 2.81 -10.04
CA GLU A 265 -15.05 3.74 -10.72
C GLU A 265 -14.79 4.96 -9.83
N GLY A 266 -13.55 5.46 -9.83
CA GLY A 266 -13.13 6.60 -9.02
C GLY A 266 -12.91 6.29 -7.54
N GLY A 267 -13.29 5.10 -7.08
CA GLY A 267 -12.99 4.61 -5.74
C GLY A 267 -14.06 4.82 -4.68
N PHE A 268 -13.86 4.19 -3.53
CA PHE A 268 -14.71 4.33 -2.35
C PHE A 268 -14.19 5.42 -1.42
N ALA A 269 -15.11 6.24 -0.89
CA ALA A 269 -14.75 7.15 0.20
C ALA A 269 -14.17 6.36 1.39
N PRO A 270 -13.22 6.93 2.15
CA PRO A 270 -12.51 6.20 3.22
C PRO A 270 -13.43 5.56 4.26
N GLN A 271 -14.57 6.18 4.55
CA GLN A 271 -15.55 5.73 5.54
C GLN A 271 -16.67 4.86 4.95
N ALA A 272 -16.78 4.77 3.61
CA ALA A 272 -17.89 4.07 2.97
C ALA A 272 -17.89 2.57 3.31
N ALA A 273 -19.08 2.01 3.53
CA ALA A 273 -19.28 0.56 3.58
C ALA A 273 -19.19 -0.03 2.16
N CYS A 274 -18.98 -1.34 2.09
CA CYS A 274 -19.05 -2.08 0.83
C CYS A 274 -20.52 -2.39 0.49
N GLU A 275 -21.20 -1.40 -0.07
CA GLU A 275 -22.61 -1.47 -0.44
C GLU A 275 -22.80 -1.02 -1.88
N LEU A 276 -23.65 -1.74 -2.62
CA LEU A 276 -23.94 -1.43 -4.01
C LEU A 276 -24.69 -0.10 -4.12
N GLN A 277 -24.19 0.79 -4.96
CA GLN A 277 -24.77 2.11 -5.23
C GLN A 277 -25.04 2.28 -6.73
N PRO A 278 -25.89 3.24 -7.12
CA PRO A 278 -26.07 3.58 -8.52
C PRO A 278 -24.74 3.89 -9.22
N GLY A 279 -24.48 3.24 -10.34
CA GLY A 279 -23.22 3.35 -11.08
C GLY A 279 -22.17 2.29 -10.74
N ASP A 280 -22.34 1.54 -9.67
CA ASP A 280 -21.47 0.41 -9.34
C ASP A 280 -21.80 -0.80 -10.24
N ARG A 281 -20.81 -1.68 -10.37
CA ARG A 281 -20.96 -2.95 -11.08
C ARG A 281 -20.75 -4.12 -10.13
N LEU A 282 -21.69 -5.07 -10.13
CA LEU A 282 -21.52 -6.36 -9.45
C LEU A 282 -20.71 -7.28 -10.38
N LEU A 283 -19.48 -7.64 -9.97
CA LEU A 283 -18.57 -8.47 -10.76
C LEU A 283 -18.88 -9.96 -10.60
N VAL A 284 -19.07 -10.40 -9.35
CA VAL A 284 -19.33 -11.79 -8.98
C VAL A 284 -20.42 -11.77 -7.93
N ALA A 285 -21.55 -12.42 -8.23
CA ALA A 285 -22.61 -12.61 -7.25
C ALA A 285 -22.19 -13.67 -6.22
N SER A 286 -22.54 -13.48 -4.95
CA SER A 286 -22.34 -14.52 -3.94
C SER A 286 -23.26 -15.72 -4.26
N ASP A 287 -22.70 -16.92 -4.28
CA ASP A 287 -23.51 -18.15 -4.31
C ASP A 287 -24.26 -18.27 -2.98
N ARG A 288 -25.44 -17.64 -2.90
CA ARG A 288 -26.39 -17.90 -1.81
C ARG A 288 -27.03 -19.26 -2.05
N ARG A 289 -26.28 -20.34 -1.87
CA ARG A 289 -26.88 -21.65 -1.67
C ARG A 289 -26.62 -22.05 -0.23
N GLY A 290 -27.73 -22.08 0.47
CA GLY A 290 -28.02 -22.24 1.85
C GLY A 290 -27.29 -23.27 2.69
#